data_9c4a2acb931af14929bcd4f07393f3ce
#
_entry.id   9c4a2acb931af14929bcd4f07393f3ce
#
_cell.length_a   1.000
_cell.length_b   1.000
_cell.length_c   1.000
_cell.angle_alpha   90.00
_cell.angle_beta   90.00
_cell.angle_gamma   90.00
#
_symmetry.space_group_name_H-M   'P 1'
#
loop_
_entity.id
_entity.type
_entity.pdbx_description
1 polymer ?
#
loop_
_entity_poly.entity_id
_entity_poly.type
_entity_poly.pdbx_seq_one_letter_code
_entity_poly.pdbx_strand_id
1 'polypeptide(L)' 'AGQSAILDAAERVALRDGVGRVTLDAVAREAGLSKSGLIHHYASKDLLLTALVQRKVADWWLACSAAMAQQ' A
#
# COMPACT_ATOMS: atom_id res chain seq x y z
N ALA A 1 3.63 -12.68 -3.99
CA ALA A 1 3.81 -12.37 -2.59
C ALA A 1 4.46 -11.01 -2.36
N GLY A 2 5.47 -10.63 -3.16
CA GLY A 2 6.24 -9.41 -2.89
C GLY A 2 5.46 -8.13 -2.89
N GLN A 3 4.69 -7.86 -3.96
CA GLN A 3 3.97 -6.59 -4.06
C GLN A 3 2.86 -6.47 -3.04
N SER A 4 2.14 -7.54 -2.80
CA SER A 4 1.06 -7.54 -1.82
C SER A 4 1.61 -7.29 -0.41
N ALA A 5 2.71 -7.92 -0.06
CA ALA A 5 3.36 -7.72 1.24
C ALA A 5 3.84 -6.28 1.42
N ILE A 6 4.35 -5.66 0.35
CA ILE A 6 4.81 -4.27 0.36
C ILE A 6 3.63 -3.33 0.58
N LEU A 7 2.52 -3.54 -0.12
CA LEU A 7 1.33 -2.70 0.04
C LEU A 7 0.71 -2.87 1.42
N ASP A 8 0.70 -4.09 1.95
CA ASP A 8 0.24 -4.33 3.32
C ASP A 8 1.11 -3.57 4.33
N ALA A 9 2.42 -3.57 4.13
CA ALA A 9 3.35 -2.85 5.00
C ALA A 9 3.11 -1.35 4.91
N ALA A 10 2.94 -0.82 3.71
CA ALA A 10 2.66 0.60 3.50
C ALA A 10 1.36 1.02 4.20
N GLU A 11 0.33 0.18 4.11
CA GLU A 11 -0.94 0.42 4.77
C GLU A 11 -0.78 0.46 6.28
N ARG A 12 -0.02 -0.49 6.86
CA ARG A 12 0.23 -0.50 8.30
C ARG A 12 0.94 0.76 8.76
N VAL A 13 1.95 1.22 8.00
CA VAL A 13 2.66 2.45 8.32
C VAL A 13 1.71 3.65 8.27
N ALA A 14 0.88 3.72 7.23
CA ALA A 14 -0.07 4.82 7.06
C ALA A 14 -1.08 4.88 8.21
N LEU A 15 -1.59 3.72 8.63
CA LEU A 15 -2.58 3.66 9.70
C LEU A 15 -1.98 3.93 11.08
N ARG A 16 -0.74 3.47 11.30
CA ARG A 16 -0.07 3.65 12.59
C ARG A 16 0.52 5.04 12.74
N ASP A 17 1.24 5.53 11.73
CA ASP A 17 2.05 6.73 11.82
C ASP A 17 1.53 7.89 10.96
N GLY A 18 0.55 7.65 10.10
CA GLY A 18 -0.01 8.64 9.19
C GLY A 18 0.60 8.55 7.80
N VAL A 19 -0.17 9.02 6.80
CA VAL A 19 0.23 8.93 5.38
C VAL A 19 1.54 9.70 5.14
N GLY A 20 1.76 10.80 5.84
CA GLY A 20 2.99 11.57 5.70
C GLY A 20 4.25 10.84 6.15
N ARG A 21 4.10 9.76 6.89
CA ARG A 21 5.23 8.94 7.35
C ARG A 21 5.50 7.74 6.45
N VAL A 22 4.72 7.57 5.40
CA VAL A 22 4.92 6.48 4.44
C VAL A 22 6.08 6.85 3.52
N THR A 23 7.25 6.28 3.79
CA THR A 23 8.46 6.47 2.99
C THR A 23 8.96 5.12 2.54
N LEU A 24 9.83 5.12 1.51
CA LEU A 24 10.41 3.86 1.03
C LEU A 24 11.16 3.15 2.15
N ASP A 25 11.92 3.89 2.96
CA ASP A 25 12.67 3.30 4.07
C ASP A 25 11.73 2.70 5.12
N ALA A 26 10.69 3.41 5.49
CA ALA A 26 9.73 2.93 6.49
C ALA A 26 9.00 1.69 6.02
N VAL A 27 8.56 1.68 4.76
CA VAL A 27 7.85 0.54 4.18
C VAL A 27 8.78 -0.67 4.03
N ALA A 28 10.01 -0.46 3.59
CA ALA A 28 10.98 -1.54 3.48
C ALA A 28 11.23 -2.19 4.83
N ARG A 29 11.41 -1.37 5.87
CA ARG A 29 11.60 -1.86 7.24
C ARG A 29 10.38 -2.65 7.72
N GLU A 30 9.19 -2.12 7.49
CA GLU A 30 7.95 -2.76 7.90
C GLU A 30 7.73 -4.09 7.17
N ALA A 31 8.11 -4.16 5.89
CA ALA A 31 7.96 -5.36 5.07
C ALA A 31 9.10 -6.38 5.26
N GLY A 32 10.14 -6.01 6.02
CA GLY A 32 11.28 -6.87 6.22
C GLY A 32 12.18 -6.99 4.99
N LEU A 33 12.20 -5.95 4.14
CA LEU A 33 13.00 -5.92 2.92
C LEU A 33 14.10 -4.87 3.03
N SER A 34 15.15 -5.03 2.21
CA SER A 34 16.10 -3.96 2.00
C SER A 34 15.45 -2.87 1.13
N LYS A 35 15.98 -1.65 1.20
CA LYS A 35 15.52 -0.57 0.34
C LYS A 35 15.70 -0.93 -1.13
N SER A 36 16.81 -1.57 -1.48
CA SER A 36 17.05 -2.04 -2.85
C SER A 36 16.00 -3.03 -3.31
N GLY A 37 15.62 -3.96 -2.45
CA GLY A 37 14.57 -4.94 -2.75
C GLY A 37 13.23 -4.28 -2.99
N LEU A 38 12.90 -3.27 -2.17
CA LEU A 38 11.66 -2.50 -2.36
C LEU A 38 11.67 -1.75 -3.68
N ILE A 39 12.79 -1.12 -4.03
CA ILE A 39 12.93 -0.31 -5.25
C ILE A 39 12.73 -1.16 -6.51
N HIS A 40 13.04 -2.44 -6.46
CA HIS A 40 12.75 -3.35 -7.58
C HIS A 40 11.26 -3.43 -7.88
N HIS A 41 10.41 -3.25 -6.88
CA HIS A 41 8.96 -3.29 -7.05
C HIS A 41 8.37 -1.89 -7.27
N TYR A 42 8.84 -0.92 -6.49
CA TYR A 42 8.36 0.47 -6.54
C TYR A 42 9.56 1.40 -6.49
N ALA A 43 9.90 1.97 -7.64
CA ALA A 43 11.12 2.77 -7.79
C ALA A 43 11.06 4.10 -7.06
N SER A 44 9.88 4.60 -6.73
CA SER A 44 9.72 5.87 -6.03
C SER A 44 8.56 5.81 -5.06
N LYS A 45 8.56 6.75 -4.12
CA LYS A 45 7.46 6.90 -3.16
C LYS A 45 6.13 7.16 -3.88
N ASP A 46 6.16 7.96 -4.94
CA ASP A 46 4.96 8.29 -5.69
C ASP A 46 4.35 7.04 -6.33
N LEU A 47 5.17 6.17 -6.89
CA LEU A 47 4.70 4.92 -7.47
C LEU A 47 4.10 4.01 -6.39
N LEU A 48 4.73 3.95 -5.24
CA LEU A 48 4.23 3.15 -4.11
C LEU A 48 2.89 3.68 -3.62
N LEU A 49 2.77 4.98 -3.43
CA LEU A 49 1.53 5.60 -2.96
C LEU A 49 0.42 5.46 -3.99
N THR A 50 0.74 5.60 -5.27
CA THR A 50 -0.23 5.40 -6.35
C THR A 50 -0.80 3.98 -6.32
N ALA A 51 0.06 2.98 -6.17
CA ALA A 51 -0.37 1.59 -6.10
C ALA A 51 -1.24 1.34 -4.86
N LEU A 52 -0.88 1.94 -3.73
CA LEU A 52 -1.65 1.81 -2.50
C LEU A 52 -3.04 2.43 -2.64
N VAL A 53 -3.11 3.62 -3.23
CA VAL A 53 -4.39 4.30 -3.46
C VAL A 53 -5.26 3.50 -4.42
N GLN A 54 -4.70 2.98 -5.49
CA GLN A 54 -5.44 2.16 -6.45
C GLN A 54 -6.02 0.92 -5.79
N ARG A 55 -5.25 0.28 -4.91
CA ARG A 55 -5.70 -0.89 -4.17
C ARG A 55 -6.88 -0.54 -3.26
N LYS A 56 -6.80 0.59 -2.55
CA LYS A 56 -7.85 1.04 -1.64
C LYS A 56 -9.11 1.45 -2.39
N VAL A 57 -8.97 2.10 -3.52
CA VAL A 57 -10.11 2.49 -4.36
C VAL A 57 -10.83 1.24 -4.88
N ALA A 58 -10.07 0.22 -5.31
CA ALA A 58 -10.66 -1.02 -5.78
C ALA A 58 -11.44 -1.72 -4.67
N ASP A 59 -10.88 -1.79 -3.46
CA ASP A 59 -11.54 -2.37 -2.30
C ASP A 59 -12.83 -1.62 -1.96
N TRP A 60 -12.76 -0.30 -1.95
CA TRP A 60 -13.91 0.56 -1.68
C TRP A 60 -15.00 0.36 -2.72
N TRP A 61 -14.62 0.32 -4.00
CA TRP A 61 -15.56 0.11 -5.09
C TRP A 61 -16.30 -1.22 -4.95
N LEU A 62 -15.56 -2.30 -4.64
CA LEU A 62 -16.15 -3.61 -4.45
C LEU A 62 -17.13 -3.62 -3.27
N ALA A 63 -16.77 -2.98 -2.18
CA ALA A 63 -17.63 -2.89 -1.02
C ALA A 63 -18.92 -2.12 -1.33
N CYS A 64 -18.80 -0.99 -2.05
CA CYS A 64 -19.95 -0.20 -2.45
C CYS A 64 -20.86 -0.97 -3.42
N SER A 65 -20.27 -1.66 -4.39
CA SER A 65 -21.03 -2.44 -5.35
C SER A 65 -21.79 -3.57 -4.66
N ALA A 66 -21.16 -4.25 -3.71
CA ALA A 66 -21.82 -5.31 -2.95
C ALA A 66 -22.98 -4.77 -2.11
N ALA A 67 -22.78 -3.61 -1.48
CA ALA A 67 -23.83 -2.98 -0.69
C ALA A 67 -25.01 -2.57 -1.56
N MET A 68 -24.75 -2.02 -2.73
CA MET A 68 -25.81 -1.63 -3.67
C MET A 68 -26.56 -2.84 -4.21
N ALA A 69 -25.84 -3.93 -4.45
CA ALA A 69 -26.46 -5.16 -4.97
C ALA A 69 -27.43 -5.81 -3.98
N GLN A 70 -27.28 -5.52 -2.69
CA GLN A 70 -28.14 -6.06 -1.66
C GLN A 70 -29.43 -5.27 -1.44
N GLN A 71 -29.52 -4.12 -2.07
CA GLN A 71 -30.73 -3.31 -2.02
C GLN A 71 -31.63 -3.62 -3.21
#